data_17b981339c86a0057971f64cf11126b7
#
_entry.id   17b981339c86a0057971f64cf11126b7
#
_cell.length_a   1.000
_cell.length_b   1.000
_cell.length_c   1.000
_cell.angle_alpha   90.00
_cell.angle_beta   90.00
_cell.angle_gamma   90.00
#
_symmetry.space_group_name_H-M   'P 1'
#
loop_
_entity.id
_entity.type
_entity.pdbx_description
1 polymer ?
#
loop_
_entity_poly.entity_id
_entity_poly.type
_entity_poly.pdbx_seq_one_letter_code
_entity_poly.pdbx_strand_id
1 'polypeptide(L)'
;MNQFCNSSAIHIKDINLWAHVGVLESERKNGQSFVLDISFWLDLDESSKLDRLDKTIDYSEAIKAVQKLSYEIKCLTIEYFSDQILNVLESLYGQV
;
A
#
# COMPACT_ATOMS: atom_id res chain seq x y z
N MET A 1 -18.27 18.45 16.29
CA MET A 1 -17.83 18.11 15.88
C MET A 1 -16.67 17.90 15.68
N ASN A 2 -16.08 17.56 16.07
CA ASN A 2 -14.95 17.44 15.89
C ASN A 2 -14.45 16.17 15.85
N GLN A 3 -15.07 15.22 15.28
CA GLN A 3 -14.54 13.93 15.05
C GLN A 3 -13.32 14.00 14.20
N PHE A 4 -13.08 15.09 13.58
CA PHE A 4 -11.83 15.26 12.84
C PHE A 4 -10.62 15.20 13.74
N CYS A 5 -10.81 15.44 15.02
CA CYS A 5 -9.71 15.40 15.96
C CYS A 5 -9.28 13.99 16.31
N ASN A 6 -10.11 13.00 15.94
CA ASN A 6 -9.86 11.63 16.34
C ASN A 6 -9.29 10.77 15.23
N SER A 7 -8.98 11.37 14.09
CA SER A 7 -8.43 10.60 12.99
C SER A 7 -7.39 11.42 12.24
N SER A 8 -6.49 10.72 11.63
CA SER A 8 -5.44 11.32 10.83
C SER A 8 -5.11 10.38 9.69
N ALA A 9 -4.45 10.90 8.70
CA ALA A 9 -4.05 10.09 7.55
C ALA A 9 -2.59 10.30 7.26
N ILE A 10 -1.94 9.24 6.82
CA ILE A 10 -0.57 9.29 6.35
C ILE A 10 -0.59 8.89 4.89
N HIS A 11 0.00 9.73 4.05
CA HIS A 11 0.01 9.51 2.61
C HIS A 11 1.42 9.27 2.12
N ILE A 12 1.61 8.19 1.40
CA ILE A 12 2.88 7.90 0.73
C ILE A 12 2.58 7.96 -0.75
N LYS A 13 3.24 8.89 -1.45
CA LYS A 13 2.93 9.15 -2.84
C LYS A 13 4.07 8.80 -3.76
N ASP A 14 3.72 8.55 -5.02
CA ASP A 14 4.69 8.38 -6.10
C ASP A 14 5.62 7.19 -5.90
N ILE A 15 5.07 6.09 -5.40
CA ILE A 15 5.84 4.85 -5.31
C ILE A 15 5.90 4.24 -6.70
N ASN A 16 7.10 4.13 -7.25
CA ASN A 16 7.29 3.59 -8.58
C ASN A 16 7.37 2.07 -8.52
N LEU A 17 6.55 1.42 -9.32
CA LEU A 17 6.49 -0.04 -9.38
C LEU A 17 6.69 -0.50 -10.83
N TRP A 18 7.33 -1.63 -10.98
CA TRP A 18 7.39 -2.34 -12.26
C TRP A 18 6.67 -3.65 -12.05
N ALA A 19 5.61 -3.90 -12.83
CA ALA A 19 4.79 -5.09 -12.60
C ALA A 19 4.33 -5.68 -13.91
N HIS A 20 4.14 -7.00 -13.91
CA HIS A 20 3.68 -7.74 -15.08
C HIS A 20 2.16 -7.84 -15.01
N VAL A 21 1.51 -6.70 -15.21
CA VAL A 21 0.06 -6.55 -15.08
C VAL A 21 -0.45 -5.94 -16.38
N GLY A 22 -1.43 -6.59 -16.99
CA GLY A 22 -2.06 -6.04 -18.18
C GLY A 22 -2.85 -7.09 -18.93
N VAL A 23 -3.87 -6.62 -19.65
CA VAL A 23 -4.71 -7.48 -20.46
C VAL A 23 -3.94 -8.07 -21.63
N LEU A 24 -3.00 -7.30 -22.19
CA LEU A 24 -2.18 -7.76 -23.29
C LEU A 24 -1.09 -8.68 -22.81
N GLU A 25 -0.83 -9.73 -23.56
CA GLU A 25 0.22 -10.69 -23.22
C GLU A 25 1.58 -10.01 -23.13
N SER A 26 1.85 -9.07 -24.02
CA SER A 26 3.13 -8.36 -24.01
C SER A 26 3.34 -7.57 -22.71
N GLU A 27 2.26 -7.05 -22.14
CA GLU A 27 2.34 -6.32 -20.88
C GLU A 27 2.69 -7.25 -19.73
N ARG A 28 2.10 -8.44 -19.71
CA ARG A 28 2.40 -9.43 -18.68
C ARG A 28 3.79 -10.01 -18.84
N LYS A 29 4.25 -10.15 -20.06
CA LYS A 29 5.56 -10.74 -20.34
C LYS A 29 6.67 -9.75 -20.02
N ASN A 30 6.52 -8.51 -20.45
CA ASN A 30 7.58 -7.51 -20.35
C ASN A 30 7.46 -6.64 -19.12
N GLY A 31 6.25 -6.52 -18.58
CA GLY A 31 6.00 -5.61 -17.48
C GLY A 31 5.78 -4.20 -17.93
N GLN A 32 5.29 -3.38 -17.03
CA GLN A 32 5.11 -1.95 -17.29
C GLN A 32 5.16 -1.18 -15.98
N SER A 33 5.32 0.12 -16.12
CA SER A 33 5.49 1.01 -14.99
C SER A 33 4.14 1.41 -14.40
N PHE A 34 4.08 1.44 -13.08
CA PHE A 34 2.92 1.92 -12.34
C PHE A 34 3.38 2.89 -11.27
N VAL A 35 2.50 3.80 -10.91
CA VAL A 35 2.73 4.69 -9.77
C VAL A 35 1.65 4.40 -8.74
N LEU A 36 2.05 4.20 -7.51
CA LEU A 36 1.15 3.85 -6.43
C LEU A 36 1.16 4.93 -5.36
N ASP A 37 -0.03 5.29 -4.90
CA ASP A 37 -0.19 6.14 -3.72
C ASP A 37 -0.89 5.30 -2.66
N ILE A 38 -0.40 5.38 -1.43
CA ILE A 38 -0.99 4.65 -0.31
C ILE A 38 -1.41 5.65 0.75
N SER A 39 -2.61 5.46 1.29
CA SER A 39 -3.09 6.27 2.41
C SER A 39 -3.43 5.36 3.57
N PHE A 40 -2.88 5.68 4.74
CA PHE A 40 -3.21 4.98 5.99
C PHE A 40 -4.05 5.92 6.83
N TRP A 41 -5.18 5.43 7.31
CA TRP A 41 -6.07 6.21 8.16
C TRP A 41 -5.92 5.70 9.59
N LEU A 42 -5.53 6.60 10.48
CA LEU A 42 -5.24 6.24 11.86
C LEU A 42 -6.27 6.87 12.78
N ASP A 43 -6.65 6.12 13.81
CA ASP A 43 -7.56 6.61 14.81
C ASP A 43 -6.75 7.23 15.95
N LEU A 44 -6.98 8.50 16.22
CA LEU A 44 -6.24 9.24 17.23
C LEU A 44 -6.94 9.31 18.58
N ASP A 45 -7.93 8.46 18.81
CA ASP A 45 -8.65 8.47 20.09
C ASP A 45 -7.71 8.27 21.28
N GLU A 46 -6.62 7.52 21.09
CA GLU A 46 -5.67 7.27 22.16
C GLU A 46 -4.31 7.79 21.77
N SER A 47 -3.94 8.90 22.36
CA SER A 47 -2.67 9.53 22.02
C SER A 47 -1.47 8.63 22.33
N SER A 48 -1.58 7.80 23.36
CA SER A 48 -0.49 6.86 23.64
C SER A 48 -0.33 5.82 22.54
N LYS A 49 -1.42 5.45 21.91
CA LYS A 49 -1.35 4.54 20.77
C LYS A 49 -0.75 5.20 19.56
N LEU A 50 -1.06 6.47 19.38
CA LEU A 50 -0.52 7.21 18.25
C LEU A 50 1.01 7.20 18.29
N ASP A 51 1.56 7.44 19.45
CA ASP A 51 3.00 7.46 19.62
C ASP A 51 3.62 6.12 19.24
N ARG A 52 2.95 5.03 19.61
CA ARG A 52 3.45 3.70 19.24
C ARG A 52 3.25 3.38 17.77
N LEU A 53 2.16 3.85 17.20
CA LEU A 53 1.88 3.60 15.78
C LEU A 53 2.92 4.27 14.90
N ASP A 54 3.35 5.46 15.27
CA ASP A 54 4.40 6.13 14.51
C ASP A 54 5.66 5.30 14.45
N LYS A 55 5.98 4.60 15.54
CA LYS A 55 7.16 3.76 15.57
C LYS A 55 6.95 2.42 14.90
N THR A 56 5.70 1.98 14.84
CA THR A 56 5.36 0.66 14.31
C THR A 56 5.25 0.65 12.80
N ILE A 57 4.78 1.74 12.21
CA ILE A 57 4.58 1.80 10.76
C ILE A 57 5.91 2.14 10.12
N ASP A 58 6.53 1.14 9.54
CA ASP A 58 7.78 1.29 8.82
C ASP A 58 7.47 1.41 7.35
N TYR A 59 7.48 2.63 6.85
CA TYR A 59 7.10 2.88 5.46
C TYR A 59 8.06 2.23 4.47
N SER A 60 9.32 2.12 4.84
CA SER A 60 10.28 1.47 3.95
C SER A 60 9.97 -0.02 3.82
N GLU A 61 9.47 -0.64 4.87
CA GLU A 61 9.05 -2.03 4.81
C GLU A 61 7.83 -2.20 3.91
N ALA A 62 6.87 -1.27 4.02
CA ALA A 62 5.69 -1.29 3.17
C ALA A 62 6.09 -1.16 1.69
N ILE A 63 6.96 -0.21 1.39
CA ILE A 63 7.39 0.03 0.02
C ILE A 63 8.12 -1.20 -0.52
N LYS A 64 9.01 -1.79 0.26
CA LYS A 64 9.75 -2.97 -0.17
C LYS A 64 8.83 -4.16 -0.42
N ALA A 65 7.84 -4.34 0.46
CA ALA A 65 6.92 -5.46 0.32
C ALA A 65 6.06 -5.31 -0.93
N VAL A 66 5.60 -4.11 -1.21
CA VAL A 66 4.79 -3.84 -2.40
C VAL A 66 5.64 -4.00 -3.66
N GLN A 67 6.88 -3.53 -3.64
CA GLN A 67 7.76 -3.69 -4.78
C GLN A 67 8.09 -5.15 -5.05
N LYS A 68 8.29 -5.94 -4.01
CA LYS A 68 8.53 -7.36 -4.15
C LYS A 68 7.31 -8.05 -4.77
N LEU A 69 6.13 -7.74 -4.26
CA LEU A 69 4.90 -8.29 -4.84
C LEU A 69 4.79 -7.92 -6.31
N SER A 70 5.07 -6.68 -6.64
CA SER A 70 4.97 -6.20 -8.02
C SER A 70 5.88 -6.98 -8.96
N TYR A 71 7.06 -7.33 -8.50
CA TYR A 71 7.98 -8.10 -9.30
C TYR A 71 7.52 -9.53 -9.54
N GLU A 72 6.80 -10.10 -8.58
CA GLU A 72 6.43 -11.51 -8.62
C GLU A 72 5.08 -11.77 -9.26
N ILE A 73 4.22 -10.77 -9.30
CA ILE A 73 2.85 -10.98 -9.75
C ILE A 73 2.73 -10.92 -11.25
N LYS A 74 1.87 -11.79 -11.80
CA LYS A 74 1.45 -11.70 -13.19
C LYS A 74 -0.06 -11.77 -13.20
N CYS A 75 -0.72 -10.74 -13.66
CA CYS A 75 -2.17 -10.74 -13.68
C CYS A 75 -2.71 -9.84 -14.77
N LEU A 76 -4.00 -9.96 -15.02
CA LEU A 76 -4.64 -9.28 -16.12
C LEU A 76 -5.12 -7.89 -15.77
N THR A 77 -5.57 -7.69 -14.53
CA THR A 77 -6.26 -6.46 -14.20
C THR A 77 -5.57 -5.70 -13.08
N ILE A 78 -5.74 -4.39 -13.14
CA ILE A 78 -5.24 -3.51 -12.10
C ILE A 78 -6.04 -3.72 -10.80
N GLU A 79 -7.30 -4.09 -10.92
CA GLU A 79 -8.15 -4.36 -9.77
C GLU A 79 -7.59 -5.53 -8.94
N TYR A 80 -7.22 -6.61 -9.61
CA TYR A 80 -6.62 -7.74 -8.93
C TYR A 80 -5.29 -7.35 -8.28
N PHE A 81 -4.48 -6.60 -9.01
CA PHE A 81 -3.19 -6.12 -8.51
C PHE A 81 -3.39 -5.28 -7.25
N SER A 82 -4.36 -4.36 -7.28
CA SER A 82 -4.66 -3.52 -6.12
C SER A 82 -5.09 -4.34 -4.91
N ASP A 83 -5.91 -5.36 -5.12
CA ASP A 83 -6.34 -6.23 -4.03
C ASP A 83 -5.15 -6.96 -3.41
N GLN A 84 -4.22 -7.41 -4.24
CA GLN A 84 -3.04 -8.11 -3.72
C GLN A 84 -2.15 -7.16 -2.92
N ILE A 85 -2.03 -5.91 -3.36
CA ILE A 85 -1.29 -4.91 -2.61
C ILE A 85 -1.95 -4.68 -1.25
N LEU A 86 -3.27 -4.55 -1.22
CA LEU A 86 -3.99 -4.36 0.04
C LEU A 86 -3.79 -5.54 0.98
N ASN A 87 -3.81 -6.76 0.45
CA ASN A 87 -3.59 -7.95 1.27
C ASN A 87 -2.22 -7.94 1.92
N VAL A 88 -1.20 -7.54 1.17
CA VAL A 88 0.16 -7.44 1.70
C VAL A 88 0.22 -6.41 2.82
N LEU A 89 -0.36 -5.25 2.61
CA LEU A 89 -0.35 -4.19 3.61
C LEU A 89 -1.11 -4.60 4.86
N GLU A 90 -2.24 -5.28 4.69
CA GLU A 90 -3.00 -5.77 5.83
C GLU A 90 -2.22 -6.81 6.62
N SER A 91 -1.45 -7.65 5.94
CA SER A 91 -0.66 -8.66 6.63
C SER A 91 0.47 -8.02 7.43
N LEU A 92 0.96 -6.87 7.01
CA LEU A 92 2.04 -6.18 7.71
C LEU A 92 1.52 -5.36 8.91
N TYR A 93 0.38 -4.73 8.74
CA TYR A 93 -0.06 -3.75 9.74
C TYR A 93 -1.39 -4.10 10.39
N GLY A 94 -2.03 -5.16 9.96
CA GLY A 94 -3.34 -5.51 10.44
C GLY A 94 -4.37 -4.52 9.91
N GLN A 95 -5.34 -4.19 10.75
CA GLN A 95 -6.40 -3.30 10.31
C GLN A 95 -6.03 -1.88 10.67
N VAL A 96 -5.54 -1.15 9.74
CA VAL A 96 -5.20 0.26 9.92
C VAL A 96 -5.98 1.10 8.92
#